data_b758a35ae49104630ad9eb646d2534d5
#
_entry.id   b758a35ae49104630ad9eb646d2534d5
#
_cell.length_a   1.000
_cell.length_b   1.000
_cell.length_c   1.000
_cell.angle_alpha   90.00
_cell.angle_beta   90.00
_cell.angle_gamma   90.00
#
_symmetry.space_group_name_H-M   'P 1'
#
loop_
_entity.id
_entity.type
_entity.pdbx_description
1 polymer ?
#
loop_
_entity_poly.entity_id
_entity_poly.type
_entity_poly.pdbx_seq_one_letter_code
_entity_poly.pdbx_strand_id
1 'polypeptide(L)'
;MGWMHTARFLTTAAQLHHLPTYDLPEIAFVGRSNAGKSTCINVLTQQKRLAYASKTPGRTQHINLFAMGRQGKTDAVLADLPGYGYAAVSRSDKLRWQQVMVNYLVSRPGLTGIVLLCDPRLGLTELDEALLEAVRPRVEEGLKFLIVLTKADKLTRSEQAKVLSITRLQAGGGEVKMLDRKSTRLNSS
;
A
#
# COMPACT_ATOMS: atom_id res chain seq x y z
N MET A 1 -5.96 13.99 -11.82
CA MET A 1 -6.35 12.95 -10.83
C MET A 1 -7.85 12.73 -10.69
N GLY A 2 -8.61 13.27 -11.61
CA GLY A 2 -10.08 13.26 -11.52
C GLY A 2 -10.77 11.92 -11.75
N TRP A 3 -10.05 10.79 -11.81
CA TRP A 3 -10.66 9.48 -12.06
C TRP A 3 -10.50 8.49 -10.88
N MET A 4 -9.67 8.78 -9.88
CA MET A 4 -9.52 7.90 -8.70
C MET A 4 -10.81 7.80 -7.87
N HIS A 5 -11.66 8.82 -7.92
CA HIS A 5 -12.98 8.78 -7.27
C HIS A 5 -13.93 7.75 -7.88
N THR A 6 -13.63 7.22 -9.07
CA THR A 6 -14.42 6.17 -9.72
C THR A 6 -14.16 4.79 -9.12
N ALA A 7 -13.22 4.65 -8.18
CA ALA A 7 -12.86 3.38 -7.58
C ALA A 7 -14.07 2.69 -6.97
N ARG A 8 -14.22 1.41 -7.28
CA ARG A 8 -15.32 0.55 -6.82
C ARG A 8 -14.79 -0.84 -6.53
N PHE A 9 -15.38 -1.51 -5.56
CA PHE A 9 -15.01 -2.89 -5.23
C PHE A 9 -15.16 -3.80 -6.45
N LEU A 10 -14.10 -4.56 -6.75
CA LEU A 10 -14.10 -5.51 -7.85
C LEU A 10 -14.21 -6.93 -7.34
N THR A 11 -13.29 -7.38 -6.52
CA THR A 11 -13.26 -8.73 -5.96
C THR A 11 -12.33 -8.82 -4.76
N THR A 12 -12.37 -9.95 -4.07
CA THR A 12 -11.49 -10.29 -2.97
C THR A 12 -10.92 -11.69 -3.17
N ALA A 13 -9.69 -11.92 -2.76
CA ALA A 13 -9.02 -13.21 -2.91
C ALA A 13 -8.16 -13.54 -1.68
N ALA A 14 -8.29 -14.78 -1.21
CA ALA A 14 -7.47 -15.31 -0.11
C ALA A 14 -6.14 -15.89 -0.62
N GLN A 15 -6.04 -16.22 -1.89
CA GLN A 15 -4.87 -16.84 -2.51
C GLN A 15 -4.63 -16.23 -3.90
N LEU A 16 -3.39 -16.27 -4.37
CA LEU A 16 -3.00 -15.66 -5.64
C LEU A 16 -3.76 -16.20 -6.84
N HIS A 17 -4.00 -17.50 -6.89
CA HIS A 17 -4.71 -18.13 -8.02
C HIS A 17 -6.20 -17.77 -8.09
N HIS A 18 -6.76 -17.17 -7.04
CA HIS A 18 -8.13 -16.64 -7.05
C HIS A 18 -8.22 -15.24 -7.67
N LEU A 19 -7.08 -14.56 -7.89
CA LEU A 19 -7.07 -13.24 -8.50
C LEU A 19 -7.37 -13.34 -9.99
N PRO A 20 -8.21 -12.44 -10.54
CA PRO A 20 -8.47 -12.42 -11.98
C PRO A 20 -7.23 -12.01 -12.75
N THR A 21 -7.13 -12.50 -13.99
CA THR A 21 -6.07 -12.13 -14.93
C THR A 21 -6.64 -11.14 -15.95
N TYR A 22 -5.96 -10.01 -16.12
CA TYR A 22 -6.35 -8.97 -17.08
C TYR A 22 -5.11 -8.19 -17.52
N ASP A 23 -5.21 -7.51 -18.64
CA ASP A 23 -4.16 -6.63 -19.16
C ASP A 23 -4.47 -5.17 -18.76
N LEU A 24 -4.37 -4.89 -17.48
CA LEU A 24 -4.61 -3.57 -16.90
C LEU A 24 -3.50 -3.24 -15.90
N PRO A 25 -3.09 -1.97 -15.79
CA PRO A 25 -2.15 -1.56 -14.76
C PRO A 25 -2.77 -1.73 -13.37
N GLU A 26 -1.99 -2.27 -12.46
CA GLU A 26 -2.38 -2.53 -11.08
C GLU A 26 -1.41 -1.84 -10.14
N ILE A 27 -1.94 -1.17 -9.12
CA ILE A 27 -1.16 -0.50 -8.08
C ILE A 27 -1.47 -1.16 -6.75
N ALA A 28 -0.45 -1.67 -6.08
CA ALA A 28 -0.59 -2.33 -4.80
C ALA A 28 -0.34 -1.37 -3.64
N PHE A 29 -1.20 -1.42 -2.64
CA PHE A 29 -1.04 -0.72 -1.37
C PHE A 29 -0.62 -1.72 -0.31
N VAL A 30 0.54 -1.50 0.27
CA VAL A 30 1.13 -2.36 1.29
C VAL A 30 1.52 -1.55 2.51
N GLY A 31 1.64 -2.20 3.63
CA GLY A 31 2.08 -1.54 4.85
C GLY A 31 1.77 -2.36 6.09
N ARG A 32 2.43 -2.01 7.17
CA ARG A 32 2.18 -2.58 8.47
C ARG A 32 0.73 -2.32 8.92
N SER A 33 0.17 -3.22 9.71
CA SER A 33 -1.11 -3.00 10.38
C SER A 33 -1.10 -1.66 11.13
N ASN A 34 -2.17 -0.89 11.00
CA ASN A 34 -2.32 0.45 11.57
C ASN A 34 -1.39 1.53 11.00
N ALA A 35 -0.73 1.29 9.86
CA ALA A 35 0.06 2.32 9.19
C ALA A 35 -0.80 3.40 8.48
N GLY A 36 -2.12 3.22 8.43
CA GLY A 36 -3.03 4.17 7.79
C GLY A 36 -3.34 3.86 6.34
N LYS A 37 -3.17 2.62 5.91
CA LYS A 37 -3.39 2.17 4.52
C LYS A 37 -4.82 2.42 4.05
N SER A 38 -5.83 1.98 4.81
CA SER A 38 -7.25 2.20 4.47
C SER A 38 -7.59 3.70 4.41
N THR A 39 -7.08 4.48 5.35
CA THR A 39 -7.25 5.93 5.36
C THR A 39 -6.65 6.55 4.09
N CYS A 40 -5.45 6.13 3.69
CA CYS A 40 -4.80 6.61 2.48
C CYS A 40 -5.63 6.31 1.23
N ILE A 41 -6.09 5.08 1.08
CA ILE A 41 -6.92 4.67 -0.07
C ILE A 41 -8.21 5.50 -0.10
N ASN A 42 -8.87 5.67 1.02
CA ASN A 42 -10.12 6.43 1.11
C ASN A 42 -9.91 7.92 0.79
N VAL A 43 -8.80 8.51 1.24
CA VAL A 43 -8.45 9.90 0.92
C VAL A 43 -8.18 10.06 -0.58
N LEU A 44 -7.38 9.19 -1.16
CA LEU A 44 -7.02 9.25 -2.58
C LEU A 44 -8.22 9.04 -3.50
N THR A 45 -9.14 8.17 -3.11
CA THR A 45 -10.37 7.89 -3.88
C THR A 45 -11.52 8.81 -3.54
N GLN A 46 -11.33 9.70 -2.56
CA GLN A 46 -12.38 10.61 -2.06
C GLN A 46 -13.65 9.87 -1.59
N GLN A 47 -13.47 8.68 -1.04
CA GLN A 47 -14.55 7.84 -0.51
C GLN A 47 -14.30 7.52 0.96
N LYS A 48 -15.35 7.61 1.79
CA LYS A 48 -15.20 7.45 3.24
C LYS A 48 -15.03 5.99 3.68
N ARG A 49 -15.53 5.03 2.89
CA ARG A 49 -15.61 3.62 3.29
C ARG A 49 -15.33 2.66 2.13
N LEU A 50 -14.51 3.05 1.17
CA LEU A 50 -14.09 2.12 0.11
C LEU A 50 -13.21 1.01 0.69
N ALA A 51 -12.20 1.38 1.43
CA ALA A 51 -11.34 0.45 2.16
C ALA A 51 -11.49 0.64 3.67
N TYR A 52 -11.38 -0.45 4.42
CA TYR A 52 -11.42 -0.40 5.87
C TYR A 52 -10.54 -1.49 6.47
N ALA A 53 -9.88 -1.14 7.58
CA ALA A 53 -9.05 -2.08 8.31
C ALA A 53 -9.93 -3.10 9.03
N SER A 54 -9.59 -4.39 8.92
CA SER A 54 -10.17 -5.39 9.80
C SER A 54 -9.65 -5.16 11.22
N LYS A 55 -10.57 -4.92 12.15
CA LYS A 55 -10.26 -4.75 13.58
C LYS A 55 -10.29 -6.06 14.35
N THR A 56 -10.65 -7.16 13.69
CA THR A 56 -10.83 -8.46 14.35
C THR A 56 -9.57 -9.30 14.16
N PRO A 57 -8.81 -9.58 15.23
CA PRO A 57 -7.66 -10.50 15.18
C PRO A 57 -8.11 -11.89 14.72
N GLY A 58 -7.28 -12.57 13.93
CA GLY A 58 -7.51 -13.94 13.50
C GLY A 58 -8.46 -14.12 12.32
N ARG A 59 -9.04 -13.05 11.76
CA ARG A 59 -9.78 -13.15 10.49
C ARG A 59 -8.83 -13.47 9.35
N THR A 60 -9.29 -14.32 8.43
CA THR A 60 -8.60 -14.59 7.18
C THR A 60 -8.38 -13.28 6.43
N GLN A 61 -7.13 -12.98 6.17
CA GLN A 61 -6.73 -11.78 5.44
C GLN A 61 -6.97 -12.01 3.94
N HIS A 62 -7.42 -10.99 3.24
CA HIS A 62 -7.71 -11.05 1.81
C HIS A 62 -7.02 -9.92 1.07
N ILE A 63 -6.69 -10.17 -0.20
CA ILE A 63 -6.33 -9.13 -1.15
C ILE A 63 -7.64 -8.59 -1.73
N ASN A 64 -7.89 -7.30 -1.57
CA ASN A 64 -9.07 -6.65 -2.12
C ASN A 64 -8.69 -5.84 -3.36
N LEU A 65 -9.42 -6.05 -4.45
CA LEU A 65 -9.20 -5.31 -5.69
C LEU A 65 -10.32 -4.31 -5.91
N PHE A 66 -9.94 -3.10 -6.34
CA PHE A 66 -10.85 -2.02 -6.68
C PHE A 66 -10.61 -1.60 -8.13
N ALA A 67 -11.65 -1.59 -8.94
CA ALA A 67 -11.58 -1.14 -10.31
C ALA A 67 -11.74 0.38 -10.38
N MET A 68 -10.98 1.02 -11.27
CA MET A 68 -11.07 2.45 -11.54
C MET A 68 -11.22 2.69 -13.03
N GLY A 69 -12.10 3.60 -13.39
CA GLY A 69 -12.34 4.00 -14.77
C GLY A 69 -13.67 4.72 -14.90
N ARG A 70 -13.76 5.60 -15.88
CA ARG A 70 -14.97 6.38 -16.13
C ARG A 70 -15.99 5.60 -16.97
N GLN A 71 -17.27 5.93 -16.81
CA GLN A 71 -18.38 5.39 -17.61
C GLN A 71 -18.45 3.85 -17.59
N GLY A 72 -18.23 3.25 -16.44
CA GLY A 72 -18.29 1.79 -16.29
C GLY A 72 -17.10 1.02 -16.89
N LYS A 73 -16.14 1.70 -17.51
CA LYS A 73 -14.89 1.09 -17.99
C LYS A 73 -13.93 0.87 -16.82
N THR A 74 -13.05 -0.11 -16.97
CA THR A 74 -11.95 -0.33 -16.03
C THR A 74 -10.64 -0.03 -16.74
N ASP A 75 -9.97 1.03 -16.30
CA ASP A 75 -8.70 1.48 -16.88
C ASP A 75 -7.50 1.06 -16.02
N ALA A 76 -7.72 0.85 -14.73
CA ALA A 76 -6.69 0.43 -13.78
C ALA A 76 -7.32 -0.24 -12.56
N VAL A 77 -6.48 -0.89 -11.76
CA VAL A 77 -6.89 -1.59 -10.55
C VAL A 77 -6.04 -1.14 -9.37
N LEU A 78 -6.67 -0.93 -8.22
CA LEU A 78 -5.98 -0.81 -6.94
C LEU A 78 -6.07 -2.14 -6.20
N ALA A 79 -4.95 -2.61 -5.67
CA ALA A 79 -4.90 -3.79 -4.82
C ALA A 79 -4.58 -3.37 -3.38
N ASP A 80 -5.48 -3.69 -2.48
CA ASP A 80 -5.31 -3.49 -1.05
C ASP A 80 -4.84 -4.81 -0.44
N LEU A 81 -3.57 -4.89 -0.09
CA LEU A 81 -2.97 -6.07 0.50
C LEU A 81 -3.17 -6.09 2.01
N PRO A 82 -3.22 -7.27 2.64
CA PRO A 82 -3.31 -7.36 4.10
C PRO A 82 -2.17 -6.62 4.80
N GLY A 83 -2.49 -5.93 5.88
CA GLY A 83 -1.48 -5.34 6.74
C GLY A 83 -0.64 -6.42 7.44
N TYR A 84 0.65 -6.18 7.59
CA TYR A 84 1.57 -7.11 8.26
C TYR A 84 2.01 -6.59 9.65
N GLY A 85 2.74 -7.42 10.40
CA GLY A 85 3.23 -7.07 11.72
C GLY A 85 2.17 -7.10 12.82
N TYR A 86 1.06 -7.80 12.62
CA TYR A 86 -0.01 -7.92 13.61
C TYR A 86 0.38 -8.90 14.72
N ALA A 87 0.45 -8.41 15.97
CA ALA A 87 0.94 -9.21 17.12
C ALA A 87 -0.01 -10.36 17.51
N ALA A 88 -1.31 -10.19 17.28
CA ALA A 88 -2.35 -11.13 17.71
C ALA A 88 -2.57 -12.33 16.77
N VAL A 89 -1.80 -12.44 15.70
CA VAL A 89 -1.92 -13.52 14.71
C VAL A 89 -0.87 -14.58 14.99
N SER A 90 -1.19 -15.86 14.78
CA SER A 90 -0.24 -16.95 14.96
C SER A 90 1.02 -16.78 14.07
N ARG A 91 2.13 -17.34 14.51
CA ARG A 91 3.38 -17.27 13.73
C ARG A 91 3.23 -17.93 12.35
N SER A 92 2.52 -19.05 12.28
CA SER A 92 2.28 -19.76 11.02
C SER A 92 1.44 -18.92 10.04
N ASP A 93 0.42 -18.24 10.53
CA ASP A 93 -0.40 -17.35 9.71
C ASP A 93 0.38 -16.14 9.22
N LYS A 94 1.23 -15.55 10.07
CA LYS A 94 2.13 -14.47 9.67
C LYS A 94 3.04 -14.88 8.51
N LEU A 95 3.67 -16.04 8.62
CA LEU A 95 4.59 -16.55 7.60
C LEU A 95 3.86 -16.83 6.30
N ARG A 96 2.67 -17.43 6.38
CA ARG A 96 1.83 -17.70 5.20
C ARG A 96 1.46 -16.41 4.46
N TRP A 97 1.02 -15.38 5.19
CA TRP A 97 0.64 -14.11 4.58
C TRP A 97 1.82 -13.33 4.03
N GLN A 98 2.96 -13.35 4.71
CA GLN A 98 4.18 -12.79 4.18
C GLN A 98 4.57 -13.46 2.86
N GLN A 99 4.45 -14.78 2.78
CA GLN A 99 4.74 -15.54 1.57
C GLN A 99 3.78 -15.17 0.43
N VAL A 100 2.49 -15.11 0.69
CA VAL A 100 1.48 -14.71 -0.30
C VAL A 100 1.74 -13.29 -0.79
N MET A 101 2.01 -12.35 0.11
CA MET A 101 2.27 -10.96 -0.22
C MET A 101 3.54 -10.79 -1.05
N VAL A 102 4.64 -11.43 -0.65
CA VAL A 102 5.90 -11.37 -1.39
C VAL A 102 5.73 -11.99 -2.78
N ASN A 103 5.09 -13.15 -2.88
CA ASN A 103 4.80 -13.79 -4.16
C ASN A 103 3.97 -12.89 -5.08
N TYR A 104 2.94 -12.23 -4.53
CA TYR A 104 2.14 -11.26 -5.27
C TYR A 104 3.01 -10.13 -5.84
N LEU A 105 3.79 -9.49 -4.98
CA LEU A 105 4.60 -8.32 -5.36
C LEU A 105 5.72 -8.66 -6.34
N VAL A 106 6.28 -9.86 -6.24
CA VAL A 106 7.37 -10.33 -7.12
C VAL A 106 6.86 -10.83 -8.45
N SER A 107 5.70 -11.47 -8.49
CA SER A 107 5.25 -12.21 -9.68
C SER A 107 3.96 -11.71 -10.33
N ARG A 108 3.20 -10.83 -9.69
CA ARG A 108 1.89 -10.39 -10.25
C ARG A 108 2.06 -9.72 -11.61
N PRO A 109 1.51 -10.31 -12.71
CA PRO A 109 1.51 -9.65 -14.01
C PRO A 109 0.66 -8.38 -13.97
N GLY A 110 1.09 -7.34 -14.67
CA GLY A 110 0.37 -6.06 -14.70
C GLY A 110 0.62 -5.15 -13.50
N LEU A 111 1.31 -5.63 -12.47
CA LEU A 111 1.71 -4.77 -11.35
C LEU A 111 2.66 -3.68 -11.85
N THR A 112 2.21 -2.43 -11.75
CA THR A 112 2.90 -1.26 -12.30
C THR A 112 3.52 -0.40 -11.20
N GLY A 113 2.92 -0.40 -10.02
CA GLY A 113 3.37 0.41 -8.90
C GLY A 113 3.04 -0.22 -7.56
N ILE A 114 3.87 0.13 -6.58
CA ILE A 114 3.69 -0.24 -5.18
C ILE A 114 3.70 1.03 -4.34
N VAL A 115 2.71 1.18 -3.48
CA VAL A 115 2.65 2.25 -2.48
C VAL A 115 2.81 1.62 -1.11
N LEU A 116 3.92 1.91 -0.45
CA LEU A 116 4.21 1.45 0.91
C LEU A 116 3.81 2.54 1.91
N LEU A 117 2.87 2.22 2.79
CA LEU A 117 2.43 3.11 3.85
C LEU A 117 3.29 2.90 5.09
N CYS A 118 3.82 3.98 5.62
CA CYS A 118 4.72 3.97 6.77
C CYS A 118 4.25 5.00 7.80
N ASP A 119 4.15 4.58 9.06
CA ASP A 119 3.93 5.50 10.18
C ASP A 119 5.28 6.17 10.48
N PRO A 120 5.39 7.50 10.34
CA PRO A 120 6.66 8.21 10.52
C PRO A 120 7.25 8.08 11.92
N ARG A 121 6.41 7.76 12.92
CA ARG A 121 6.87 7.56 14.30
C ARG A 121 7.66 6.26 14.48
N LEU A 122 7.45 5.27 13.60
CA LEU A 122 8.11 3.97 13.62
C LEU A 122 9.25 3.88 12.60
N GLY A 123 9.21 4.69 11.54
CA GLY A 123 10.12 4.57 10.40
C GLY A 123 9.87 3.31 9.60
N LEU A 124 10.80 2.95 8.73
CA LEU A 124 10.77 1.66 8.02
C LEU A 124 11.11 0.54 8.98
N THR A 125 10.22 -0.44 9.07
CA THR A 125 10.42 -1.63 9.90
C THR A 125 11.27 -2.66 9.14
N GLU A 126 11.74 -3.70 9.84
CA GLU A 126 12.48 -4.80 9.20
C GLU A 126 11.67 -5.48 8.09
N LEU A 127 10.34 -5.60 8.27
CA LEU A 127 9.45 -6.16 7.24
C LEU A 127 9.33 -5.23 6.04
N ASP A 128 9.29 -3.90 6.26
CA ASP A 128 9.29 -2.92 5.18
C ASP A 128 10.59 -3.01 4.37
N GLU A 129 11.73 -3.13 5.03
CA GLU A 129 13.04 -3.26 4.39
C GLU A 129 13.17 -4.58 3.63
N ALA A 130 12.68 -5.68 4.19
CA ALA A 130 12.67 -6.97 3.52
C ALA A 130 11.81 -6.94 2.24
N LEU A 131 10.69 -6.23 2.30
CA LEU A 131 9.81 -6.06 1.14
C LEU A 131 10.48 -5.21 0.05
N LEU A 132 11.16 -4.13 0.42
CA LEU A 132 11.94 -3.31 -0.50
C LEU A 132 13.01 -4.14 -1.23
N GLU A 133 13.74 -4.97 -0.49
CA GLU A 133 14.75 -5.86 -1.08
C GLU A 133 14.12 -6.88 -2.05
N ALA A 134 12.99 -7.49 -1.68
CA ALA A 134 12.31 -8.48 -2.50
C ALA A 134 11.85 -7.91 -3.85
N VAL A 135 11.41 -6.65 -3.89
CA VAL A 135 10.90 -6.01 -5.11
C VAL A 135 11.96 -5.24 -5.90
N ARG A 136 13.15 -5.08 -5.35
CA ARG A 136 14.24 -4.32 -5.99
C ARG A 136 14.48 -4.72 -7.45
N PRO A 137 14.54 -6.00 -7.84
CA PRO A 137 14.72 -6.37 -9.26
C PRO A 137 13.63 -5.81 -10.16
N ARG A 138 12.38 -5.83 -9.72
CA ARG A 138 11.27 -5.26 -10.51
C ARG A 138 11.32 -3.74 -10.60
N VAL A 139 11.78 -3.08 -9.55
CA VAL A 139 11.97 -1.62 -9.55
C VAL A 139 13.06 -1.24 -10.56
N GLU A 140 14.14 -2.01 -10.63
CA GLU A 140 15.20 -1.83 -11.62
C GLU A 140 14.69 -2.04 -13.06
N GLU A 141 13.69 -2.91 -13.24
CA GLU A 141 13.01 -3.16 -14.53
C GLU A 141 11.91 -2.14 -14.84
N GLY A 142 11.64 -1.17 -13.96
CA GLY A 142 10.69 -0.10 -14.21
C GLY A 142 9.45 -0.06 -13.32
N LEU A 143 9.26 -1.01 -12.39
CA LEU A 143 8.18 -0.93 -11.41
C LEU A 143 8.34 0.33 -10.57
N LYS A 144 7.28 1.11 -10.44
CA LYS A 144 7.29 2.33 -9.62
C LYS A 144 7.12 1.97 -8.15
N PHE A 145 7.91 2.59 -7.29
CA PHE A 145 7.82 2.41 -5.85
C PHE A 145 7.71 3.75 -5.14
N LEU A 146 6.67 3.91 -4.33
CA LEU A 146 6.42 5.13 -3.58
C LEU A 146 6.25 4.79 -2.10
N ILE A 147 6.97 5.48 -1.23
CA ILE A 147 6.75 5.42 0.22
C ILE A 147 5.90 6.62 0.62
N VAL A 148 4.80 6.37 1.31
CA VAL A 148 3.91 7.40 1.83
C VAL A 148 3.98 7.41 3.34
N LEU A 149 4.46 8.51 3.91
CA LEU A 149 4.46 8.74 5.34
C LEU A 149 3.07 9.21 5.77
N THR A 150 2.38 8.37 6.49
CA THR A 150 1.03 8.65 7.01
C THR A 150 1.11 9.38 8.35
N LYS A 151 -0.05 9.85 8.86
CA LYS A 151 -0.14 10.47 10.18
C LYS A 151 0.85 11.63 10.41
N ALA A 152 1.19 12.35 9.35
CA ALA A 152 2.11 13.48 9.42
C ALA A 152 1.60 14.61 10.33
N ASP A 153 0.28 14.69 10.53
CA ASP A 153 -0.37 15.61 11.47
C ASP A 153 0.01 15.36 12.93
N LYS A 154 0.58 14.21 13.26
CA LYS A 154 1.10 13.87 14.59
C LYS A 154 2.50 14.41 14.86
N LEU A 155 3.15 14.99 13.85
CA LEU A 155 4.51 15.50 13.92
C LEU A 155 4.54 17.02 13.71
N THR A 156 5.51 17.70 14.34
CA THR A 156 5.84 19.08 14.02
C THR A 156 6.46 19.18 12.64
N ARG A 157 6.51 20.37 12.05
CA ARG A 157 7.17 20.59 10.74
C ARG A 157 8.64 20.18 10.76
N SER A 158 9.35 20.47 11.85
CA SER A 158 10.75 20.08 12.02
C SER A 158 10.91 18.56 12.04
N GLU A 159 10.06 17.87 12.80
CA GLU A 159 10.04 16.41 12.87
C GLU A 159 9.69 15.79 11.50
N GLN A 160 8.72 16.36 10.78
CA GLN A 160 8.34 15.92 9.43
C GLN A 160 9.52 15.99 8.47
N ALA A 161 10.25 17.09 8.45
CA ALA A 161 11.43 17.27 7.59
C ALA A 161 12.53 16.26 7.92
N LYS A 162 12.79 16.03 9.21
CA LYS A 162 13.77 15.05 9.66
C LYS A 162 13.42 13.62 9.26
N VAL A 163 12.18 13.21 9.50
CA VAL A 163 11.70 11.87 9.15
C VAL A 163 11.74 11.66 7.63
N LEU A 164 11.33 12.66 6.86
CA LEU A 164 11.35 12.60 5.40
C LEU A 164 12.78 12.38 4.88
N SER A 165 13.77 13.11 5.41
CA SER A 165 15.18 12.94 5.03
C SER A 165 15.72 11.55 5.39
N ILE A 166 15.45 11.06 6.60
CA ILE A 166 15.89 9.73 7.04
C ILE A 166 15.24 8.63 6.17
N THR A 167 13.95 8.74 5.91
CA THR A 167 13.22 7.74 5.11
C THR A 167 13.73 7.72 3.66
N ARG A 168 14.05 8.86 3.09
CA ARG A 168 14.66 8.94 1.75
C ARG A 168 15.99 8.21 1.68
N LEU A 169 16.81 8.34 2.71
CA LEU A 169 18.10 7.62 2.79
C LEU A 169 17.86 6.11 2.91
N GLN A 170 16.94 5.68 3.77
CA GLN A 170 16.61 4.27 3.94
C GLN A 170 16.02 3.64 2.67
N ALA A 171 15.26 4.41 1.90
CA ALA A 171 14.66 3.96 0.65
C ALA A 171 15.66 3.85 -0.50
N GLY A 172 16.91 4.26 -0.31
CA GLY A 172 17.94 4.15 -1.35
C GLY A 172 17.68 4.98 -2.60
N GLY A 173 17.08 6.17 -2.45
CA GLY A 173 16.75 7.05 -3.57
C GLY A 173 15.35 6.88 -4.13
N GLY A 174 14.49 6.05 -3.53
CA GLY A 174 13.08 5.94 -3.87
C GLY A 174 12.28 7.21 -3.56
N GLU A 175 11.12 7.37 -4.19
CA GLU A 175 10.23 8.48 -3.89
C GLU A 175 9.57 8.32 -2.53
N VAL A 176 9.59 9.39 -1.74
CA VAL A 176 8.95 9.44 -0.42
C VAL A 176 8.07 10.69 -0.36
N LYS A 177 6.82 10.51 0.01
CA LYS A 177 5.82 11.58 0.13
C LYS A 177 5.15 11.53 1.50
N MET A 178 4.60 12.65 1.94
CA MET A 178 3.75 12.71 3.12
C MET A 178 2.29 12.82 2.73
N LEU A 179 1.43 12.12 3.46
CA LEU A 179 -0.02 12.24 3.30
C LEU A 179 -0.54 13.30 4.27
N ASP A 180 -1.10 14.35 3.72
CA ASP A 180 -1.85 15.34 4.48
C ASP A 180 -3.34 14.95 4.49
N ARG A 181 -3.88 14.66 5.67
CA ARG A 181 -5.29 14.29 5.84
C ARG A 181 -6.27 15.42 5.50
N LYS A 182 -5.81 16.67 5.57
CA LYS A 182 -6.63 17.84 5.25
C LYS A 182 -6.63 18.15 3.76
N SER A 183 -5.71 17.59 3.02
CA SER A 183 -5.55 17.75 1.58
C SER A 183 -5.60 16.38 0.91
N THR A 184 -6.27 16.28 -0.22
CA THR A 184 -6.24 15.09 -1.07
C THR A 184 -4.93 14.98 -1.85
N ARG A 185 -3.93 15.79 -1.51
CA ARG A 185 -2.64 15.85 -2.20
C ARG A 185 -1.55 15.16 -1.38
N LEU A 186 -0.66 14.49 -2.08
CA LEU A 186 0.59 14.02 -1.53
C LEU A 186 1.61 15.16 -1.60
N ASN A 187 2.11 15.57 -0.44
CA ASN A 187 3.10 16.64 -0.35
C ASN A 187 4.51 16.06 -0.34
N SER A 188 5.37 16.66 -1.17
CA SER A 188 6.82 16.45 -1.13
C SER A 188 7.46 17.78 -0.79
N SER A 189 8.00 17.91 0.37
CA SER A 189 8.83 19.05 0.76
C SER A 189 10.28 18.62 0.91
#